data_9a12adacdfc1722fef7de65c2248c0fb
#
_entry.id   9a12adacdfc1722fef7de65c2248c0fb
#
_cell.length_a   1.000
_cell.length_b   1.000
_cell.length_c   1.000
_cell.angle_alpha   90.00
_cell.angle_beta   90.00
_cell.angle_gamma   90.00
#
_symmetry.space_group_name_H-M   'P 1'
#
loop_
_entity.id
_entity.type
_entity.pdbx_description
1 polymer ?
#
loop_
_entity_poly.entity_id
_entity_poly.type
_entity_poly.pdbx_seq_one_letter_code
_entity_poly.pdbx_strand_id
1 'polypeptide(L)'
;PKTADKVKEGLKQISDFCSQVGNTGIDTGNYADAADAYALAFEAQSSPAHGNPEPALLYYAGYLRTVDGAANPASYVIGADYLNKALDLGYNDEEGNIYYYLFHCYYGQKDADKANVLKAKDALVAGIKKFPKNERILDGLVQLYTNPEDSVGDPADLVALIDAAIESNPENVEDRKSVV
;
A
#
# COMPACT_ATOMS: atom_id res chain seq x y z
N PRO A 1 -35.98 10.42 -11.35
CA PRO A 1 -35.29 10.81 -10.12
C PRO A 1 -35.40 9.72 -9.03
N LYS A 2 -36.62 9.31 -8.65
CA LYS A 2 -36.84 8.35 -7.54
C LYS A 2 -36.16 6.97 -7.72
N THR A 3 -36.01 6.47 -8.94
CA THR A 3 -35.36 5.17 -9.21
C THR A 3 -33.85 5.28 -9.07
N ALA A 4 -33.24 6.36 -9.57
CA ALA A 4 -31.81 6.60 -9.45
C ALA A 4 -31.39 6.78 -7.97
N ASP A 5 -32.21 7.52 -7.20
CA ASP A 5 -31.96 7.71 -5.77
C ASP A 5 -32.00 6.38 -4.99
N LYS A 6 -32.96 5.50 -5.34
CA LYS A 6 -33.05 4.16 -4.75
C LYS A 6 -31.86 3.26 -5.11
N VAL A 7 -31.38 3.33 -6.35
CA VAL A 7 -30.19 2.57 -6.79
C VAL A 7 -28.96 3.06 -6.03
N LYS A 8 -28.78 4.38 -5.93
CA LYS A 8 -27.67 4.96 -5.15
C LYS A 8 -27.69 4.54 -3.70
N GLU A 9 -28.87 4.59 -3.05
CA GLU A 9 -29.02 4.15 -1.66
C GLU A 9 -28.73 2.65 -1.51
N GLY A 10 -29.19 1.81 -2.43
CA GLY A 10 -28.87 0.38 -2.43
C GLY A 10 -27.37 0.09 -2.56
N LEU A 11 -26.67 0.82 -3.46
CA LEU A 11 -25.22 0.68 -3.61
C LEU A 11 -24.46 1.13 -2.36
N LYS A 12 -24.91 2.21 -1.71
CA LYS A 12 -24.37 2.64 -0.43
C LYS A 12 -24.52 1.56 0.64
N GLN A 13 -25.70 0.97 0.79
CA GLN A 13 -25.94 -0.10 1.75
C GLN A 13 -25.06 -1.32 1.47
N ILE A 14 -24.83 -1.69 0.20
CA ILE A 14 -23.91 -2.76 -0.19
C ILE A 14 -22.48 -2.40 0.24
N SER A 15 -22.02 -1.19 -0.04
CA SER A 15 -20.68 -0.75 0.35
C SER A 15 -20.50 -0.77 1.87
N ASP A 16 -21.45 -0.23 2.62
CA ASP A 16 -21.42 -0.21 4.09
C ASP A 16 -21.39 -1.64 4.67
N PHE A 17 -22.21 -2.55 4.13
CA PHE A 17 -22.23 -3.95 4.52
C PHE A 17 -20.91 -4.66 4.21
N CYS A 18 -20.35 -4.50 3.02
CA CYS A 18 -19.08 -5.09 2.64
C CYS A 18 -17.93 -4.58 3.53
N SER A 19 -17.92 -3.29 3.86
CA SER A 19 -16.93 -2.72 4.78
C SER A 19 -17.05 -3.34 6.19
N GLN A 20 -18.26 -3.60 6.66
CA GLN A 20 -18.50 -4.29 7.93
C GLN A 20 -18.03 -5.75 7.90
N VAL A 21 -18.26 -6.44 6.80
CA VAL A 21 -17.75 -7.82 6.58
C VAL A 21 -16.21 -7.81 6.60
N GLY A 22 -15.58 -6.82 5.94
CA GLY A 22 -14.14 -6.63 5.95
C GLY A 22 -13.59 -6.47 7.37
N ASN A 23 -14.19 -5.60 8.18
CA ASN A 23 -13.82 -5.42 9.58
C ASN A 23 -13.92 -6.73 10.38
N THR A 24 -15.04 -7.46 10.22
CA THR A 24 -15.23 -8.75 10.91
C THR A 24 -14.19 -9.79 10.47
N GLY A 25 -13.81 -9.81 9.20
CA GLY A 25 -12.78 -10.69 8.66
C GLY A 25 -11.40 -10.42 9.27
N ILE A 26 -11.08 -9.15 9.55
CA ILE A 26 -9.84 -8.77 10.27
C ILE A 26 -9.86 -9.36 11.68
N ASP A 27 -10.93 -9.18 12.42
CA ASP A 27 -11.08 -9.65 13.80
C ASP A 27 -10.98 -11.19 13.91
N THR A 28 -11.40 -11.89 12.87
CA THR A 28 -11.37 -13.36 12.81
C THR A 28 -10.13 -13.95 12.12
N GLY A 29 -9.22 -13.10 11.60
CA GLY A 29 -8.01 -13.53 10.89
C GLY A 29 -8.27 -14.02 9.46
N ASN A 30 -9.46 -13.79 8.89
CA ASN A 30 -9.83 -14.15 7.52
C ASN A 30 -9.41 -13.03 6.55
N TYR A 31 -8.11 -12.79 6.43
CA TYR A 31 -7.57 -11.60 5.74
C TYR A 31 -7.89 -11.57 4.25
N ALA A 32 -7.88 -12.71 3.55
CA ALA A 32 -8.22 -12.77 2.14
C ALA A 32 -9.68 -12.39 1.89
N ASP A 33 -10.62 -12.95 2.66
CA ASP A 33 -12.05 -12.64 2.54
C ASP A 33 -12.35 -11.19 2.94
N ALA A 34 -11.65 -10.68 3.96
CA ALA A 34 -11.73 -9.29 4.37
C ALA A 34 -11.29 -8.34 3.26
N ALA A 35 -10.18 -8.67 2.58
CA ALA A 35 -9.68 -7.89 1.44
C ALA A 35 -10.69 -7.87 0.29
N ASP A 36 -11.31 -9.01 -0.04
CA ASP A 36 -12.32 -9.11 -1.10
C ASP A 36 -13.57 -8.30 -0.76
N ALA A 37 -13.97 -8.28 0.52
CA ALA A 37 -15.09 -7.47 0.97
C ALA A 37 -14.81 -5.97 0.81
N TYR A 38 -13.62 -5.47 1.17
CA TYR A 38 -13.24 -4.08 0.93
C TYR A 38 -13.16 -3.73 -0.56
N ALA A 39 -12.61 -4.63 -1.39
CA ALA A 39 -12.57 -4.43 -2.83
C ALA A 39 -14.00 -4.34 -3.43
N LEU A 40 -14.92 -5.19 -2.98
CA LEU A 40 -16.31 -5.14 -3.39
C LEU A 40 -17.03 -3.86 -2.93
N ALA A 41 -16.72 -3.36 -1.72
CA ALA A 41 -17.20 -2.07 -1.25
C ALA A 41 -16.75 -0.93 -2.18
N PHE A 42 -15.49 -0.94 -2.59
CA PHE A 42 -14.96 0.02 -3.57
C PHE A 42 -15.66 -0.09 -4.93
N GLU A 43 -15.92 -1.29 -5.43
CA GLU A 43 -16.64 -1.51 -6.69
C GLU A 43 -18.07 -0.95 -6.63
N ALA A 44 -18.78 -1.17 -5.52
CA ALA A 44 -20.11 -0.61 -5.33
C ALA A 44 -20.09 0.93 -5.37
N GLN A 45 -19.10 1.56 -4.73
CA GLN A 45 -18.91 3.01 -4.77
C GLN A 45 -18.49 3.53 -6.15
N SER A 46 -17.76 2.72 -6.92
CA SER A 46 -17.30 3.07 -8.28
C SER A 46 -18.39 3.02 -9.33
N SER A 47 -19.56 2.47 -9.00
CA SER A 47 -20.71 2.49 -9.90
C SER A 47 -21.09 3.93 -10.27
N PRO A 48 -21.41 4.24 -11.56
CA PRO A 48 -21.85 5.56 -11.96
C PRO A 48 -23.04 6.10 -11.17
N ALA A 49 -23.87 5.23 -10.63
CA ALA A 49 -25.02 5.61 -9.82
C ALA A 49 -24.63 6.07 -8.41
N HIS A 50 -23.54 5.56 -7.84
CA HIS A 50 -22.97 6.02 -6.58
C HIS A 50 -22.02 7.20 -6.80
N GLY A 51 -21.02 7.04 -7.66
CA GLY A 51 -20.16 8.09 -8.19
C GLY A 51 -19.17 8.71 -7.22
N ASN A 52 -18.85 8.03 -6.11
CA ASN A 52 -17.90 8.53 -5.11
C ASN A 52 -17.07 7.40 -4.49
N PRO A 53 -16.12 6.81 -5.25
CA PRO A 53 -15.27 5.75 -4.73
C PRO A 53 -14.24 6.29 -3.75
N GLU A 54 -14.04 5.56 -2.64
CA GLU A 54 -13.03 5.84 -1.63
C GLU A 54 -11.78 4.99 -1.86
N PRO A 55 -10.65 5.55 -2.34
CA PRO A 55 -9.42 4.79 -2.60
C PRO A 55 -8.86 4.08 -1.36
N ALA A 56 -9.18 4.56 -0.16
CA ALA A 56 -8.80 3.93 1.10
C ALA A 56 -9.27 2.46 1.20
N LEU A 57 -10.43 2.11 0.60
CA LEU A 57 -10.91 0.74 0.59
C LEU A 57 -9.96 -0.20 -0.17
N LEU A 58 -9.38 0.27 -1.27
CA LEU A 58 -8.35 -0.49 -2.00
C LEU A 58 -7.04 -0.58 -1.22
N TYR A 59 -6.67 0.46 -0.48
CA TYR A 59 -5.51 0.41 0.43
C TYR A 59 -5.70 -0.68 1.50
N TYR A 60 -6.86 -0.72 2.17
CA TYR A 60 -7.15 -1.77 3.15
C TYR A 60 -7.17 -3.16 2.52
N ALA A 61 -7.79 -3.32 1.34
CA ALA A 61 -7.77 -4.58 0.61
C ALA A 61 -6.34 -5.03 0.28
N GLY A 62 -5.50 -4.12 -0.22
CA GLY A 62 -4.10 -4.40 -0.54
C GLY A 62 -3.26 -4.73 0.68
N TYR A 63 -3.42 -3.99 1.79
CA TYR A 63 -2.79 -4.29 3.06
C TYR A 63 -3.13 -5.71 3.55
N LEU A 64 -4.40 -6.08 3.55
CA LEU A 64 -4.85 -7.39 4.02
C LEU A 64 -4.35 -8.52 3.12
N ARG A 65 -4.28 -8.31 1.80
CA ARG A 65 -3.65 -9.24 0.87
C ARG A 65 -2.13 -9.37 1.11
N THR A 66 -1.47 -8.31 1.57
CA THR A 66 -0.06 -8.37 1.98
C THR A 66 0.10 -9.26 3.22
N VAL A 67 -0.80 -9.14 4.20
CA VAL A 67 -0.80 -10.00 5.40
C VAL A 67 -1.06 -11.46 5.05
N ASP A 68 -2.07 -11.73 4.21
CA ASP A 68 -2.42 -13.08 3.75
C ASP A 68 -1.29 -13.71 2.91
N GLY A 69 -0.51 -12.90 2.20
CA GLY A 69 0.57 -13.34 1.33
C GLY A 69 1.63 -14.21 1.99
N ALA A 70 1.83 -14.07 3.30
CA ALA A 70 2.76 -14.91 4.05
C ALA A 70 2.34 -16.38 4.08
N ALA A 71 1.04 -16.67 4.10
CA ALA A 71 0.48 -18.02 4.04
C ALA A 71 0.07 -18.41 2.60
N ASN A 72 -0.31 -17.45 1.78
CA ASN A 72 -0.79 -17.62 0.41
C ASN A 72 -0.08 -16.64 -0.54
N PRO A 73 1.06 -17.03 -1.14
CA PRO A 73 1.85 -16.14 -2.00
C PRO A 73 1.10 -15.50 -3.18
N ALA A 74 0.03 -16.14 -3.67
CA ALA A 74 -0.81 -15.56 -4.73
C ALA A 74 -1.48 -14.25 -4.30
N SER A 75 -1.71 -14.04 -3.01
CA SER A 75 -2.27 -12.81 -2.45
C SER A 75 -1.37 -11.60 -2.65
N TYR A 76 -0.05 -11.77 -2.73
CA TYR A 76 0.86 -10.66 -3.02
C TYR A 76 0.62 -10.00 -4.37
N VAL A 77 0.27 -10.78 -5.40
CA VAL A 77 -0.06 -10.25 -6.73
C VAL A 77 -1.29 -9.35 -6.65
N ILE A 78 -2.35 -9.87 -6.01
CA ILE A 78 -3.62 -9.16 -5.84
C ILE A 78 -3.42 -7.91 -4.97
N GLY A 79 -2.63 -8.03 -3.90
CA GLY A 79 -2.30 -6.93 -3.00
C GLY A 79 -1.59 -5.79 -3.73
N ALA A 80 -0.59 -6.10 -4.56
CA ALA A 80 0.11 -5.10 -5.36
C ALA A 80 -0.84 -4.36 -6.32
N ASP A 81 -1.77 -5.07 -6.96
CA ASP A 81 -2.74 -4.48 -7.88
C ASP A 81 -3.67 -3.49 -7.15
N TYR A 82 -4.19 -3.86 -5.97
CA TYR A 82 -5.03 -2.98 -5.18
C TYR A 82 -4.29 -1.74 -4.68
N LEU A 83 -3.05 -1.90 -4.18
CA LEU A 83 -2.25 -0.78 -3.68
C LEU A 83 -1.85 0.18 -4.80
N ASN A 84 -1.45 -0.32 -5.97
CA ASN A 84 -1.17 0.53 -7.13
C ASN A 84 -2.42 1.30 -7.58
N LYS A 85 -3.57 0.64 -7.65
CA LYS A 85 -4.82 1.30 -8.02
C LYS A 85 -5.22 2.38 -7.01
N ALA A 86 -4.98 2.15 -5.71
CA ALA A 86 -5.20 3.17 -4.69
C ALA A 86 -4.31 4.40 -4.92
N LEU A 87 -3.00 4.20 -5.22
CA LEU A 87 -2.07 5.28 -5.55
C LEU A 87 -2.48 6.04 -6.82
N ASP A 88 -2.89 5.33 -7.87
CA ASP A 88 -3.34 5.93 -9.13
C ASP A 88 -4.59 6.81 -8.94
N LEU A 89 -5.42 6.47 -7.97
CA LEU A 89 -6.59 7.24 -7.55
C LEU A 89 -6.26 8.36 -6.55
N GLY A 90 -4.99 8.57 -6.25
CA GLY A 90 -4.52 9.65 -5.39
C GLY A 90 -4.56 9.35 -3.89
N TYR A 91 -4.70 8.08 -3.50
CA TYR A 91 -4.60 7.71 -2.09
C TYR A 91 -3.23 8.09 -1.52
N ASN A 92 -3.25 8.70 -0.36
CA ASN A 92 -2.05 9.08 0.37
C ASN A 92 -2.34 8.93 1.86
N ASP A 93 -1.72 7.96 2.52
CA ASP A 93 -1.72 7.90 3.98
C ASP A 93 -0.69 8.89 4.55
N GLU A 94 -0.90 9.36 5.77
CA GLU A 94 -0.07 10.39 6.41
C GLU A 94 1.39 9.96 6.59
N GLU A 95 1.64 8.65 6.70
CA GLU A 95 2.95 8.07 6.93
C GLU A 95 3.57 7.44 5.69
N GLY A 96 2.80 7.21 4.63
CA GLY A 96 3.25 6.57 3.39
C GLY A 96 3.47 5.07 3.49
N ASN A 97 2.77 4.39 4.42
CA ASN A 97 2.88 2.93 4.61
C ASN A 97 2.49 2.12 3.36
N ILE A 98 1.70 2.69 2.45
CA ILE A 98 1.33 2.04 1.19
C ILE A 98 2.56 1.60 0.38
N TYR A 99 3.65 2.38 0.41
CA TYR A 99 4.90 2.04 -0.28
C TYR A 99 5.62 0.86 0.36
N TYR A 100 5.55 0.74 1.69
CA TYR A 100 6.08 -0.40 2.42
C TYR A 100 5.29 -1.68 2.14
N TYR A 101 3.96 -1.61 2.04
CA TYR A 101 3.15 -2.77 1.66
C TYR A 101 3.36 -3.18 0.20
N LEU A 102 3.54 -2.24 -0.71
CA LEU A 102 3.95 -2.53 -2.10
C LEU A 102 5.30 -3.25 -2.15
N PHE A 103 6.27 -2.78 -1.36
CA PHE A 103 7.54 -3.48 -1.20
C PHE A 103 7.33 -4.95 -0.81
N HIS A 104 6.53 -5.22 0.21
CA HIS A 104 6.26 -6.59 0.64
C HIS A 104 5.56 -7.42 -0.43
N CYS A 105 4.60 -6.86 -1.13
CA CYS A 105 3.93 -7.55 -2.23
C CYS A 105 4.90 -7.94 -3.33
N TYR A 106 5.77 -7.05 -3.78
CA TYR A 106 6.75 -7.36 -4.81
C TYR A 106 7.86 -8.27 -4.31
N TYR A 107 8.40 -8.00 -3.12
CA TYR A 107 9.47 -8.81 -2.56
C TYR A 107 9.03 -10.25 -2.25
N GLY A 108 7.79 -10.44 -1.82
CA GLY A 108 7.19 -11.76 -1.63
C GLY A 108 7.03 -12.59 -2.92
N GLN A 109 7.17 -11.95 -4.09
CA GLN A 109 7.11 -12.60 -5.41
C GLN A 109 8.50 -12.81 -6.03
N LYS A 110 9.59 -12.54 -5.32
CA LYS A 110 10.95 -12.55 -5.88
C LYS A 110 11.40 -13.91 -6.42
N ASP A 111 10.91 -14.99 -5.80
CA ASP A 111 11.25 -16.35 -6.21
C ASP A 111 10.56 -16.75 -7.53
N ALA A 112 9.40 -16.16 -7.81
CA ALA A 112 8.68 -16.36 -9.06
C ALA A 112 9.30 -15.56 -10.22
N ASP A 113 9.73 -14.32 -9.94
CA ASP A 113 10.40 -13.44 -10.89
C ASP A 113 11.33 -12.47 -10.15
N LYS A 114 12.63 -12.60 -10.39
CA LYS A 114 13.66 -11.72 -9.79
C LYS A 114 13.48 -10.23 -10.15
N ALA A 115 12.78 -9.91 -11.25
CA ALA A 115 12.44 -8.53 -11.58
C ALA A 115 11.56 -7.86 -10.51
N ASN A 116 10.86 -8.64 -9.70
CA ASN A 116 10.06 -8.11 -8.61
C ASN A 116 10.90 -7.49 -7.48
N VAL A 117 12.17 -7.88 -7.33
CA VAL A 117 13.09 -7.21 -6.39
C VAL A 117 13.33 -5.75 -6.79
N LEU A 118 13.45 -5.47 -8.09
CA LEU A 118 13.60 -4.09 -8.60
C LEU A 118 12.29 -3.30 -8.41
N LYS A 119 11.14 -3.90 -8.63
CA LYS A 119 9.84 -3.25 -8.34
C LYS A 119 9.68 -2.95 -6.85
N ALA A 120 10.13 -3.86 -5.97
CA ALA A 120 10.15 -3.67 -4.54
C ALA A 120 11.03 -2.47 -4.15
N LYS A 121 12.24 -2.38 -4.73
CA LYS A 121 13.13 -1.22 -4.58
C LYS A 121 12.45 0.06 -5.05
N ASP A 122 11.87 0.07 -6.25
CA ASP A 122 11.23 1.25 -6.83
C ASP A 122 10.08 1.77 -5.95
N ALA A 123 9.30 0.88 -5.35
CA ALA A 123 8.25 1.25 -4.41
C ALA A 123 8.83 1.97 -3.18
N LEU A 124 9.88 1.44 -2.56
CA LEU A 124 10.54 2.08 -1.42
C LEU A 124 11.22 3.40 -1.80
N VAL A 125 11.84 3.47 -2.97
CA VAL A 125 12.45 4.73 -3.47
C VAL A 125 11.39 5.80 -3.71
N ALA A 126 10.23 5.44 -4.24
CA ALA A 126 9.11 6.36 -4.39
C ALA A 126 8.59 6.84 -3.03
N GLY A 127 8.53 5.92 -2.06
CA GLY A 127 8.11 6.21 -0.69
C GLY A 127 9.06 7.13 0.05
N ILE A 128 10.37 6.85 0.06
CA ILE A 128 11.36 7.64 0.81
C ILE A 128 11.46 9.09 0.31
N LYS A 129 11.25 9.32 -0.98
CA LYS A 129 11.21 10.67 -1.56
C LYS A 129 10.07 11.53 -1.02
N LYS A 130 8.95 10.91 -0.64
CA LYS A 130 7.77 11.61 -0.10
C LYS A 130 7.74 11.60 1.43
N PHE A 131 8.22 10.52 2.03
CA PHE A 131 8.16 10.23 3.46
C PHE A 131 9.55 9.86 4.01
N PRO A 132 10.51 10.79 4.04
CA PRO A 132 11.91 10.50 4.38
C PRO A 132 12.12 10.08 5.84
N LYS A 133 11.11 10.24 6.70
CA LYS A 133 11.13 9.82 8.11
C LYS A 133 10.42 8.48 8.37
N ASN A 134 9.83 7.86 7.35
CA ASN A 134 9.16 6.57 7.55
C ASN A 134 10.20 5.47 7.80
N GLU A 135 10.27 5.01 9.06
CA GLU A 135 11.23 4.00 9.49
C GLU A 135 11.06 2.67 8.75
N ARG A 136 9.83 2.27 8.45
CA ARG A 136 9.57 1.01 7.72
C ARG A 136 10.11 1.04 6.29
N ILE A 137 10.01 2.19 5.62
CA ILE A 137 10.58 2.38 4.28
C ILE A 137 12.10 2.35 4.35
N LEU A 138 12.70 3.01 5.35
CA LEU A 138 14.14 3.00 5.60
C LEU A 138 14.64 1.58 5.87
N ASP A 139 13.98 0.84 6.75
CA ASP A 139 14.34 -0.55 7.07
C ASP A 139 14.26 -1.45 5.83
N GLY A 140 13.21 -1.30 5.02
CA GLY A 140 13.07 -2.03 3.76
C GLY A 140 14.21 -1.73 2.78
N LEU A 141 14.61 -0.46 2.65
CA LEU A 141 15.75 -0.07 1.81
C LEU A 141 17.05 -0.67 2.34
N VAL A 142 17.31 -0.57 3.65
CA VAL A 142 18.49 -1.19 4.27
C VAL A 142 18.51 -2.69 4.00
N GLN A 143 17.39 -3.39 4.20
CA GLN A 143 17.26 -4.82 3.91
C GLN A 143 17.66 -5.15 2.48
N LEU A 144 17.12 -4.42 1.48
CA LEU A 144 17.42 -4.69 0.07
C LEU A 144 18.87 -4.42 -0.30
N TYR A 145 19.44 -3.32 0.17
CA TYR A 145 20.82 -2.93 -0.20
C TYR A 145 21.89 -3.73 0.54
N THR A 146 21.57 -4.33 1.70
CA THR A 146 22.51 -5.15 2.48
C THR A 146 22.37 -6.64 2.20
N ASN A 147 21.33 -7.07 1.50
CA ASN A 147 21.18 -8.47 1.12
C ASN A 147 21.96 -8.78 -0.18
N PRO A 148 23.03 -9.59 -0.11
CA PRO A 148 23.86 -9.89 -1.27
C PRO A 148 23.14 -10.69 -2.36
N GLU A 149 22.02 -11.36 -2.02
CA GLU A 149 21.23 -12.16 -2.98
C GLU A 149 20.35 -11.27 -3.88
N ASP A 150 20.00 -10.08 -3.43
CA ASP A 150 19.05 -9.21 -4.13
C ASP A 150 19.73 -8.30 -5.17
N SER A 151 21.02 -7.97 -5.03
CA SER A 151 21.84 -7.22 -6.01
C SER A 151 21.20 -5.91 -6.52
N VAL A 152 20.56 -5.13 -5.63
CA VAL A 152 19.80 -3.94 -6.03
C VAL A 152 20.64 -2.68 -6.23
N GLY A 153 21.93 -2.68 -5.84
CA GLY A 153 22.86 -1.56 -5.97
C GLY A 153 23.96 -1.55 -4.90
N ASP A 154 24.81 -0.53 -4.94
CA ASP A 154 25.84 -0.31 -3.92
C ASP A 154 25.22 0.29 -2.65
N PRO A 155 25.57 -0.16 -1.43
CA PRO A 155 25.15 0.49 -0.20
C PRO A 155 25.47 1.99 -0.12
N ALA A 156 26.51 2.46 -0.81
CA ALA A 156 26.81 3.88 -0.91
C ALA A 156 25.72 4.68 -1.63
N ASP A 157 25.02 4.05 -2.61
CA ASP A 157 23.90 4.67 -3.30
C ASP A 157 22.72 4.88 -2.36
N LEU A 158 22.54 4.01 -1.37
CA LEU A 158 21.49 4.15 -0.36
C LEU A 158 21.70 5.41 0.49
N VAL A 159 22.94 5.67 0.92
CA VAL A 159 23.28 6.89 1.70
C VAL A 159 22.93 8.14 0.89
N ALA A 160 23.35 8.19 -0.37
CA ALA A 160 23.05 9.32 -1.25
C ALA A 160 21.55 9.51 -1.49
N LEU A 161 20.80 8.40 -1.62
CA LEU A 161 19.34 8.43 -1.78
C LEU A 161 18.65 9.01 -0.54
N ILE A 162 19.05 8.60 0.66
CA ILE A 162 18.49 9.07 1.92
C ILE A 162 18.81 10.56 2.12
N ASP A 163 20.05 10.98 1.88
CA ASP A 163 20.47 12.37 2.01
C ASP A 163 19.67 13.26 1.04
N ALA A 164 19.53 12.88 -0.22
CA ALA A 164 18.73 13.61 -1.19
C ALA A 164 17.23 13.68 -0.80
N ALA A 165 16.67 12.64 -0.22
CA ALA A 165 15.28 12.64 0.24
C ALA A 165 15.07 13.60 1.42
N ILE A 166 16.02 13.67 2.34
CA ILE A 166 16.00 14.60 3.48
C ILE A 166 16.15 16.04 2.99
N GLU A 167 17.08 16.32 2.07
CA GLU A 167 17.30 17.65 1.52
C GLU A 167 16.11 18.19 0.75
N SER A 168 15.40 17.33 0.02
CA SER A 168 14.19 17.71 -0.75
C SER A 168 12.97 18.00 0.11
N ASN A 169 12.99 17.67 1.40
CA ASN A 169 11.88 17.88 2.36
C ASN A 169 12.38 18.63 3.61
N PRO A 170 12.77 19.89 3.50
CA PRO A 170 13.41 20.64 4.59
C PRO A 170 12.51 20.85 5.81
N GLU A 171 11.19 20.87 5.67
CA GLU A 171 10.25 20.96 6.81
C GLU A 171 10.34 19.75 7.73
N ASN A 172 10.85 18.63 7.25
CA ASN A 172 11.09 17.42 8.03
C ASN A 172 12.42 17.43 8.80
N VAL A 173 13.26 18.47 8.69
CA VAL A 173 14.63 18.55 9.25
C VAL A 173 14.67 19.28 10.60
N GLU A 174 13.64 20.06 10.98
CA GLU A 174 13.70 20.91 12.20
C GLU A 174 13.79 20.11 13.52
N ASP A 175 13.33 18.86 13.56
CA ASP A 175 13.38 18.06 14.78
C ASP A 175 14.79 17.58 15.19
N ARG A 176 15.77 17.61 14.27
CA ARG A 176 17.16 17.21 14.59
C ARG A 176 17.93 18.24 15.40
N LYS A 177 17.49 19.49 15.47
CA LYS A 177 18.15 20.57 16.24
C LYS A 177 17.75 20.63 17.71
N SER A 178 16.75 19.85 18.12
CA SER A 178 16.24 19.84 19.51
C SER A 178 16.89 18.77 20.39
N VAL A 179 17.84 17.98 19.90
CA VAL A 179 18.50 16.89 20.66
C VAL A 179 20.03 17.08 20.63
N VAL A 180 20.46 18.28 20.98
CA VAL A 180 21.88 18.53 21.34
C VAL A 180 21.90 19.38 22.61
#